data_25f0e065f4a8be6a6159c7f9c7ff1f1e
#
_entry.id   25f0e065f4a8be6a6159c7f9c7ff1f1e
#
_cell.length_a   1.000
_cell.length_b   1.000
_cell.length_c   1.000
_cell.angle_alpha   90.00
_cell.angle_beta   90.00
_cell.angle_gamma   90.00
#
_symmetry.space_group_name_H-M   'P 1'
#
loop_
_entity.id
_entity.type
_entity.pdbx_description
1 polymer ?
#
loop_
_entity_poly.entity_id
_entity_poly.type
_entity_poly.pdbx_seq_one_letter_code
_entity_poly.pdbx_strand_id
1 'polypeptide(L)'
;MDVTLRLAPLDDKPKLAELLRDYLAELGPWGYGEPDYPFLDSYWREARRSPFLILSDGDAAGFVLVSALSISGYGVDASISEFYVRPPFRRRGCGASAAELAFRTRPGWWELSFHRDNPAARAFWPAAAERAGARRLQFYDVGESRIMRFRMGR
;
A
#
# COMPACT_ATOMS: atom_id res chain seq x y z
N MET A 1 -6.80 -19.43 5.37
CA MET A 1 -5.62 -18.52 5.19
C MET A 1 -5.73 -17.38 6.18
N ASP A 2 -4.73 -17.22 7.01
CA ASP A 2 -4.69 -16.19 8.05
C ASP A 2 -3.73 -15.08 7.61
N VAL A 3 -4.28 -13.91 7.31
CA VAL A 3 -3.51 -12.75 6.85
C VAL A 3 -3.40 -11.74 7.98
N THR A 4 -2.18 -11.34 8.30
CA THR A 4 -1.91 -10.32 9.31
C THR A 4 -0.94 -9.28 8.77
N LEU A 5 -0.93 -8.11 9.39
CA LEU A 5 0.09 -7.09 9.16
C LEU A 5 0.99 -7.04 10.40
N ARG A 6 2.29 -7.07 10.16
CA ARG A 6 3.29 -6.90 11.21
C ARG A 6 4.04 -5.60 10.94
N LEU A 7 4.03 -4.70 11.92
CA LEU A 7 4.90 -3.52 11.83
C LEU A 7 6.35 -4.01 11.89
N ALA A 8 7.09 -3.83 10.80
CA ALA A 8 8.42 -4.40 10.69
C ALA A 8 9.41 -3.67 11.61
N PRO A 9 10.03 -4.39 12.57
CA PRO A 9 11.14 -3.79 13.32
C PRO A 9 12.35 -3.61 12.40
N LEU A 10 13.34 -2.87 12.86
CA LEU A 10 14.54 -2.60 12.06
C LEU A 10 15.23 -3.89 11.59
N ASP A 11 15.17 -4.94 12.39
CA ASP A 11 15.75 -6.25 12.04
C ASP A 11 15.11 -6.87 10.78
N ASP A 12 13.88 -6.51 10.45
CA ASP A 12 13.17 -7.01 9.26
C ASP A 12 13.44 -6.16 8.02
N LYS A 13 14.21 -5.09 8.13
CA LYS A 13 14.52 -4.22 7.00
C LYS A 13 15.17 -4.96 5.82
N PRO A 14 16.12 -5.89 6.02
CA PRO A 14 16.68 -6.65 4.89
C PRO A 14 15.64 -7.44 4.13
N LYS A 15 14.68 -8.05 4.83
CA LYS A 15 13.60 -8.81 4.19
C LYS A 15 12.68 -7.87 3.40
N LEU A 16 12.36 -6.74 3.98
CA LEU A 16 11.51 -5.76 3.30
C LEU A 16 12.21 -5.18 2.08
N ALA A 17 13.51 -4.91 2.16
CA ALA A 17 14.31 -4.44 1.03
C ALA A 17 14.33 -5.47 -0.11
N GLU A 18 14.42 -6.77 0.21
CA GLU A 18 14.36 -7.84 -0.78
C GLU A 18 13.00 -7.83 -1.52
N LEU A 19 11.91 -7.75 -0.77
CA LEU A 19 10.57 -7.68 -1.35
C LEU A 19 10.39 -6.43 -2.20
N LEU A 20 10.95 -5.31 -1.76
CA LEU A 20 10.86 -4.05 -2.49
C LEU A 20 11.59 -4.13 -3.83
N ARG A 21 12.73 -4.81 -3.91
CA ARG A 21 13.44 -5.03 -5.18
C ARG A 21 12.58 -5.81 -6.17
N ASP A 22 11.90 -6.87 -5.70
CA ASP A 22 11.01 -7.66 -6.54
C ASP A 22 9.83 -6.81 -7.04
N TYR A 23 9.27 -5.99 -6.17
CA TYR A 23 8.19 -5.07 -6.49
C TYR A 23 8.60 -4.07 -7.57
N LEU A 24 9.74 -3.42 -7.41
CA LEU A 24 10.22 -2.43 -8.36
C LEU A 24 10.48 -3.04 -9.74
N ALA A 25 10.97 -4.28 -9.78
CA ALA A 25 11.16 -5.00 -11.04
C ALA A 25 9.83 -5.22 -11.76
N GLU A 26 8.75 -5.54 -11.04
CA GLU A 26 7.42 -5.70 -11.64
C GLU A 26 6.83 -4.38 -12.14
N LEU A 27 7.16 -3.27 -11.49
CA LEU A 27 6.64 -1.95 -11.87
C LEU A 27 7.31 -1.39 -13.13
N GLY A 28 8.47 -1.91 -13.52
CA GLY A 28 9.21 -1.43 -14.68
C GLY A 28 8.35 -1.22 -15.93
N PRO A 29 7.49 -2.20 -16.32
CA PRO A 29 6.63 -2.06 -17.49
C PRO A 29 5.64 -0.88 -17.41
N TRP A 30 5.31 -0.42 -16.20
CA TRP A 30 4.40 0.71 -15.98
C TRP A 30 5.12 2.05 -15.86
N GLY A 31 6.47 2.07 -16.01
CA GLY A 31 7.27 3.28 -15.93
C GLY A 31 7.58 3.75 -14.50
N TYR A 32 7.28 2.95 -13.49
CA TYR A 32 7.52 3.30 -12.09
C TYR A 32 8.71 2.59 -11.46
N GLY A 33 9.31 1.65 -12.17
CA GLY A 33 10.35 0.78 -11.61
C GLY A 33 11.72 1.43 -11.58
N GLU A 34 12.01 2.19 -10.54
CA GLU A 34 13.36 2.66 -10.30
C GLU A 34 14.17 1.56 -9.60
N PRO A 35 15.46 1.39 -9.92
CA PRO A 35 16.26 0.32 -9.31
C PRO A 35 16.48 0.51 -7.82
N ASP A 36 16.38 1.74 -7.31
CA ASP A 36 16.61 2.06 -5.92
C ASP A 36 15.38 2.72 -5.31
N TYR A 37 15.19 2.49 -4.02
CA TYR A 37 14.17 3.18 -3.24
C TYR A 37 14.86 3.96 -2.11
N PRO A 38 15.26 5.21 -2.38
CA PRO A 38 16.10 5.96 -1.43
C PRO A 38 15.40 6.32 -0.13
N PHE A 39 14.05 6.26 -0.09
CA PHE A 39 13.27 6.64 1.08
C PHE A 39 13.00 5.50 2.06
N LEU A 40 13.50 4.29 1.78
CA LEU A 40 13.20 3.13 2.62
C LEU A 40 13.61 3.35 4.08
N ASP A 41 14.80 3.91 4.31
CA ASP A 41 15.31 4.15 5.66
C ASP A 41 14.40 5.06 6.49
N SER A 42 13.69 5.99 5.84
CA SER A 42 12.82 6.93 6.54
C SER A 42 11.67 6.25 7.27
N TYR A 43 11.29 5.03 6.86
CA TYR A 43 10.21 4.28 7.50
C TYR A 43 10.55 3.84 8.92
N TRP A 44 11.84 3.84 9.29
CA TRP A 44 12.26 3.55 10.66
C TRP A 44 12.73 4.80 11.42
N ARG A 45 12.71 5.96 10.77
CA ARG A 45 13.15 7.24 11.36
C ARG A 45 12.01 8.21 11.60
N GLU A 46 10.98 8.17 10.75
CA GLU A 46 9.87 9.12 10.81
C GLU A 46 8.64 8.46 11.41
N ALA A 47 8.10 9.06 12.46
CA ALA A 47 6.99 8.48 13.24
C ALA A 47 5.70 8.26 12.43
N ARG A 48 5.49 9.05 11.38
CA ARG A 48 4.28 8.96 10.56
C ARG A 48 4.38 7.97 9.40
N ARG A 49 5.49 7.25 9.30
CA ARG A 49 5.71 6.21 8.30
C ARG A 49 5.69 4.86 8.97
N SER A 50 4.96 3.93 8.38
CA SER A 50 4.79 2.59 8.94
C SER A 50 5.10 1.54 7.88
N PRO A 51 6.21 0.77 8.06
CA PRO A 51 6.57 -0.31 7.15
C PRO A 51 5.91 -1.61 7.65
N PHE A 52 4.86 -2.07 6.99
CA PHE A 52 4.21 -3.31 7.36
C PHE A 52 4.64 -4.46 6.46
N LEU A 53 4.94 -5.60 7.07
CA LEU A 53 5.02 -6.87 6.35
C LEU A 53 3.63 -7.50 6.32
N ILE A 54 3.27 -8.06 5.17
CA ILE A 54 2.07 -8.88 5.03
C ILE A 54 2.48 -10.31 5.31
N LEU A 55 1.84 -10.94 6.30
CA LEU A 55 2.09 -12.34 6.64
C LEU A 55 0.85 -13.16 6.26
N SER A 56 1.07 -14.27 5.58
CA SER A 56 0.02 -15.25 5.28
C SER A 56 0.40 -16.55 5.94
N ASP A 57 -0.37 -16.97 6.94
CA ASP A 57 -0.08 -18.14 7.77
C ASP A 57 1.36 -18.10 8.32
N GLY A 58 1.84 -16.91 8.65
CA GLY A 58 3.17 -16.69 9.20
C GLY A 58 4.29 -16.46 8.18
N ASP A 59 4.04 -16.72 6.90
CA ASP A 59 5.02 -16.51 5.83
C ASP A 59 4.96 -15.09 5.27
N ALA A 60 6.11 -14.54 4.92
CA ALA A 60 6.19 -13.21 4.32
C ALA A 60 5.57 -13.23 2.92
N ALA A 61 4.40 -12.63 2.79
CA ALA A 61 3.63 -12.61 1.55
C ALA A 61 3.80 -11.30 0.76
N GLY A 62 4.27 -10.25 1.40
CA GLY A 62 4.42 -8.95 0.76
C GLY A 62 4.62 -7.84 1.77
N PHE A 63 4.31 -6.61 1.37
CA PHE A 63 4.43 -5.46 2.26
C PHE A 63 3.42 -4.37 1.94
N VAL A 64 3.20 -3.50 2.91
CA VAL A 64 2.45 -2.25 2.74
C VAL A 64 3.28 -1.14 3.38
N LEU A 65 3.64 -0.14 2.61
CA LEU A 65 4.30 1.05 3.14
C LEU A 65 3.26 2.16 3.28
N VAL A 66 3.03 2.57 4.52
CA VAL A 66 2.06 3.62 4.87
C VAL A 66 2.83 4.87 5.27
N SER A 67 2.44 6.00 4.73
CA SER A 67 3.00 7.31 5.09
C SER A 67 1.87 8.29 5.36
N ALA A 68 2.21 9.57 5.48
CA ALA A 68 1.21 10.64 5.60
C ALA A 68 1.46 11.73 4.55
N LEU A 69 1.95 11.31 3.38
CA LEU A 69 2.16 12.23 2.26
C LEU A 69 0.86 12.39 1.48
N SER A 70 0.42 13.63 1.32
CA SER A 70 -0.76 13.93 0.53
C SER A 70 -0.40 13.96 -0.95
N ILE A 71 -1.02 13.05 -1.72
CA ILE A 71 -0.81 12.97 -3.16
C ILE A 71 -1.62 14.07 -3.87
N SER A 72 -2.83 14.33 -3.37
CA SER A 72 -3.74 15.33 -3.94
C SER A 72 -3.38 16.77 -3.57
N GLY A 73 -2.66 16.97 -2.47
CA GLY A 73 -2.41 18.30 -1.91
C GLY A 73 -3.47 18.76 -0.91
N TYR A 74 -4.54 17.98 -0.69
CA TYR A 74 -5.60 18.34 0.26
C TYR A 74 -5.30 17.95 1.71
N GLY A 75 -4.18 17.26 1.94
CA GLY A 75 -3.81 16.78 3.26
C GLY A 75 -4.45 15.44 3.59
N VAL A 76 -3.71 14.61 4.32
CA VAL A 76 -4.17 13.26 4.70
C VAL A 76 -3.66 12.90 6.08
N ASP A 77 -4.33 11.93 6.69
CA ASP A 77 -3.84 11.29 7.91
C ASP A 77 -2.95 10.10 7.57
N ALA A 78 -3.19 9.46 6.42
CA ALA A 78 -2.40 8.34 5.96
C ALA A 78 -2.49 8.17 4.44
N SER A 79 -1.50 7.55 3.86
CA SER A 79 -1.51 7.17 2.45
C SER A 79 -0.81 5.83 2.27
N ILE A 80 -1.25 5.07 1.25
CA ILE A 80 -0.50 3.90 0.80
C ILE A 80 0.55 4.41 -0.17
N SER A 81 1.82 4.32 0.25
CA SER A 81 2.93 4.71 -0.61
C SER A 81 3.33 3.60 -1.56
N GLU A 82 3.38 2.36 -1.04
CA GLU A 82 3.74 1.18 -1.83
C GLU A 82 2.98 -0.03 -1.28
N PHE A 83 2.62 -0.95 -2.18
CA PHE A 83 1.87 -2.16 -1.82
C PHE A 83 2.26 -3.30 -2.76
N TYR A 84 2.60 -4.45 -2.18
CA TYR A 84 3.05 -5.59 -2.96
C TYR A 84 2.63 -6.89 -2.32
N VAL A 85 2.11 -7.81 -3.15
CA VAL A 85 1.86 -9.19 -2.77
C VAL A 85 2.66 -10.06 -3.71
N ARG A 86 3.47 -10.95 -3.15
CA ARG A 86 4.30 -11.88 -3.93
C ARG A 86 3.42 -12.79 -4.78
N PRO A 87 3.87 -13.14 -6.01
CA PRO A 87 3.05 -13.96 -6.92
C PRO A 87 2.44 -15.23 -6.31
N PRO A 88 3.17 -16.04 -5.49
CA PRO A 88 2.57 -17.24 -4.91
C PRO A 88 1.38 -17.00 -4.01
N PHE A 89 1.23 -15.79 -3.49
CA PHE A 89 0.16 -15.43 -2.55
C PHE A 89 -0.99 -14.67 -3.19
N ARG A 90 -0.93 -14.45 -4.49
CA ARG A 90 -1.97 -13.74 -5.23
C ARG A 90 -3.17 -14.62 -5.52
N ARG A 91 -4.31 -13.99 -5.82
CA ARG A 91 -5.58 -14.64 -6.20
C ARG A 91 -6.14 -15.55 -5.11
N ARG A 92 -5.80 -15.28 -3.84
CA ARG A 92 -6.29 -16.01 -2.67
C ARG A 92 -6.94 -15.06 -1.66
N GLY A 93 -7.17 -13.82 -2.03
CA GLY A 93 -7.71 -12.80 -1.13
C GLY A 93 -6.69 -12.20 -0.17
N CYS A 94 -5.41 -12.56 -0.27
CA CYS A 94 -4.35 -12.03 0.60
C CYS A 94 -4.22 -10.52 0.45
N GLY A 95 -4.15 -10.01 -0.78
CA GLY A 95 -4.04 -8.58 -1.03
C GLY A 95 -5.23 -7.80 -0.50
N ALA A 96 -6.44 -8.32 -0.73
CA ALA A 96 -7.67 -7.68 -0.24
C ALA A 96 -7.69 -7.60 1.28
N SER A 97 -7.35 -8.68 1.96
CA SER A 97 -7.28 -8.71 3.44
C SER A 97 -6.22 -7.76 3.96
N ALA A 98 -5.04 -7.73 3.33
CA ALA A 98 -3.94 -6.85 3.73
C ALA A 98 -4.32 -5.37 3.57
N ALA A 99 -4.96 -5.01 2.46
CA ALA A 99 -5.41 -3.64 2.22
C ALA A 99 -6.43 -3.21 3.28
N GLU A 100 -7.42 -4.05 3.58
CA GLU A 100 -8.40 -3.76 4.62
C GLU A 100 -7.74 -3.53 5.98
N LEU A 101 -6.80 -4.39 6.35
CA LEU A 101 -6.06 -4.26 7.61
C LEU A 101 -5.28 -2.96 7.65
N ALA A 102 -4.62 -2.59 6.54
CA ALA A 102 -3.85 -1.35 6.45
C ALA A 102 -4.76 -0.13 6.65
N PHE A 103 -5.91 -0.09 5.98
CA PHE A 103 -6.84 1.04 6.09
C PHE A 103 -7.39 1.20 7.51
N ARG A 104 -7.48 0.13 8.27
CA ARG A 104 -7.97 0.16 9.66
C ARG A 104 -6.91 0.58 10.67
N THR A 105 -5.66 0.75 10.26
CA THR A 105 -4.59 1.15 11.18
C THR A 105 -4.67 2.60 11.63
N ARG A 106 -5.34 3.47 10.85
CA ARG A 106 -5.48 4.89 11.16
C ARG A 106 -6.85 5.41 10.75
N PRO A 107 -7.52 6.19 11.61
CA PRO A 107 -8.72 6.92 11.21
C PRO A 107 -8.35 8.16 10.40
N GLY A 108 -9.32 8.74 9.70
CA GLY A 108 -9.17 9.99 8.99
C GLY A 108 -9.10 9.82 7.48
N TRP A 109 -8.49 10.79 6.82
CA TRP A 109 -8.38 10.82 5.37
C TRP A 109 -7.22 9.97 4.88
N TRP A 110 -7.52 9.13 3.88
CA TRP A 110 -6.55 8.27 3.21
C TRP A 110 -6.45 8.62 1.74
N GLU A 111 -5.27 8.44 1.17
CA GLU A 111 -5.05 8.53 -0.27
C GLU A 111 -4.14 7.40 -0.74
N LEU A 112 -4.33 7.06 -2.00
CA LEU A 112 -3.41 6.21 -2.73
C LEU A 112 -3.52 6.57 -4.22
N SER A 113 -2.56 6.13 -5.01
CA SER A 113 -2.62 6.34 -6.45
C SER A 113 -2.21 5.07 -7.19
N PHE A 114 -2.68 4.97 -8.42
CA PHE A 114 -2.32 3.89 -9.32
C PHE A 114 -2.40 4.39 -10.75
N HIS A 115 -1.76 3.67 -11.67
CA HIS A 115 -1.85 4.01 -13.09
C HIS A 115 -3.30 3.85 -13.54
N ARG A 116 -3.88 4.90 -14.12
CA ARG A 116 -5.30 4.92 -14.48
C ARG A 116 -5.71 3.85 -15.49
N ASP A 117 -4.76 3.37 -16.31
CA ASP A 117 -5.00 2.34 -17.30
C ASP A 117 -4.72 0.93 -16.80
N ASN A 118 -4.46 0.78 -15.50
CA ASN A 118 -4.28 -0.53 -14.86
C ASN A 118 -5.65 -1.06 -14.42
N PRO A 119 -6.28 -1.97 -15.19
CA PRO A 119 -7.64 -2.44 -14.86
C PRO A 119 -7.70 -3.22 -13.56
N ALA A 120 -6.65 -3.95 -13.21
CA ALA A 120 -6.60 -4.70 -11.95
C ALA A 120 -6.63 -3.76 -10.76
N ALA A 121 -5.84 -2.69 -10.78
CA ALA A 121 -5.81 -1.70 -9.70
C ALA A 121 -7.13 -0.93 -9.61
N ARG A 122 -7.72 -0.58 -10.75
CA ARG A 122 -9.01 0.13 -10.79
C ARG A 122 -10.14 -0.67 -10.15
N ALA A 123 -10.10 -1.98 -10.25
CA ALA A 123 -11.07 -2.87 -9.60
C ALA A 123 -10.72 -3.13 -8.13
N PHE A 124 -9.45 -3.34 -7.86
CA PHE A 124 -8.96 -3.78 -6.55
C PHE A 124 -9.14 -2.72 -5.45
N TRP A 125 -8.66 -1.50 -5.69
CA TRP A 125 -8.59 -0.50 -4.63
C TRP A 125 -9.95 0.00 -4.13
N PRO A 126 -10.91 0.34 -5.01
CA PRO A 126 -12.24 0.74 -4.53
C PRO A 126 -12.93 -0.38 -3.76
N ALA A 127 -12.83 -1.62 -4.23
CA ALA A 127 -13.45 -2.76 -3.56
C ALA A 127 -12.83 -2.99 -2.17
N ALA A 128 -11.51 -2.88 -2.05
CA ALA A 128 -10.83 -3.02 -0.76
C ALA A 128 -11.26 -1.92 0.22
N ALA A 129 -11.35 -0.69 -0.25
CA ALA A 129 -11.77 0.44 0.57
C ALA A 129 -13.22 0.26 1.05
N GLU A 130 -14.11 -0.18 0.18
CA GLU A 130 -15.51 -0.43 0.55
C GLU A 130 -15.62 -1.53 1.60
N ARG A 131 -14.89 -2.63 1.43
CA ARG A 131 -14.88 -3.72 2.42
C ARG A 131 -14.35 -3.25 3.77
N ALA A 132 -13.41 -2.31 3.78
CA ALA A 132 -12.87 -1.75 5.02
C ALA A 132 -13.82 -0.77 5.71
N GLY A 133 -14.93 -0.41 5.07
CA GLY A 133 -15.89 0.55 5.59
C GLY A 133 -15.57 1.99 5.23
N ALA A 134 -14.80 2.22 4.18
CA ALA A 134 -14.45 3.55 3.73
C ALA A 134 -15.68 4.35 3.31
N ARG A 135 -15.61 5.65 3.56
CA ARG A 135 -16.66 6.60 3.20
C ARG A 135 -16.09 7.71 2.33
N ARG A 136 -16.95 8.37 1.55
CA ARG A 136 -16.61 9.54 0.74
C ARG A 136 -15.50 9.26 -0.26
N LEU A 137 -15.62 8.13 -0.99
CA LEU A 137 -14.67 7.82 -2.04
C LEU A 137 -14.71 8.89 -3.13
N GLN A 138 -13.54 9.44 -3.45
CA GLN A 138 -13.35 10.45 -4.46
C GLN A 138 -12.19 10.04 -5.35
N PHE A 139 -12.26 10.38 -6.63
CA PHE A 139 -11.24 10.03 -7.62
C PHE A 139 -10.80 11.28 -8.37
N TYR A 140 -9.49 11.41 -8.56
CA TYR A 140 -8.88 12.51 -9.30
C TYR A 140 -7.87 11.95 -10.28
N ASP A 141 -7.93 12.35 -11.54
CA ASP A 141 -6.93 11.96 -12.52
C ASP A 141 -5.88 13.07 -12.66
N VAL A 142 -4.61 12.69 -12.50
CA VAL A 142 -3.47 13.60 -12.67
C VAL A 142 -2.47 12.90 -13.59
N GLY A 143 -2.39 13.39 -14.83
CA GLY A 143 -1.57 12.73 -15.86
C GLY A 143 -2.02 11.29 -16.06
N GLU A 144 -1.10 10.35 -15.90
CA GLU A 144 -1.38 8.92 -16.06
C GLU A 144 -1.86 8.25 -14.77
N SER A 145 -1.90 9.01 -13.67
CA SER A 145 -2.27 8.48 -12.37
C SER A 145 -3.70 8.82 -12.00
N ARG A 146 -4.34 7.88 -11.32
CA ARG A 146 -5.61 8.13 -10.64
C ARG A 146 -5.36 8.12 -9.14
N ILE A 147 -5.82 9.17 -8.46
CA ILE A 147 -5.77 9.28 -7.02
C ILE A 147 -7.11 8.84 -6.46
N MET A 148 -7.10 7.92 -5.51
CA MET A 148 -8.29 7.55 -4.74
C MET A 148 -8.17 8.15 -3.34
N ARG A 149 -9.17 8.92 -2.94
CA ARG A 149 -9.23 9.59 -1.64
C ARG A 149 -10.50 9.14 -0.91
N PHE A 150 -10.39 8.82 0.36
CA PHE A 150 -11.52 8.34 1.14
C PHE A 150 -11.29 8.57 2.63
N ARG A 151 -12.35 8.37 3.41
CA ARG A 151 -12.29 8.57 4.85
C ARG A 151 -12.54 7.26 5.60
N MET A 152 -11.70 7.02 6.63
CA MET A 152 -11.81 5.88 7.52
C MET A 152 -12.20 6.34 8.91
N GLY A 153 -13.04 5.53 9.59
CA GLY A 153 -13.47 5.82 10.94
C GLY A 153 -14.35 7.06 11.03
N ARG A 154 -14.16 7.81 12.09
CA ARG A 154 -15.00 8.99 12.39
C ARG A 154 -14.58 10.25 11.67
#